data_08c3a560c782d3c510002d7b8dfe720d
#
_entry.id   08c3a560c782d3c510002d7b8dfe720d
#
_cell.length_a   1.000
_cell.length_b   1.000
_cell.length_c   1.000
_cell.angle_alpha   90.00
_cell.angle_beta   90.00
_cell.angle_gamma   90.00
#
_symmetry.space_group_name_H-M   'P 1'
#
loop_
_entity.id
_entity.type
_entity.pdbx_description
1 polymer ?
#
loop_
_entity_poly.entity_id
_entity_poly.type
_entity_poly.pdbx_seq_one_letter_code
_entity_poly.pdbx_strand_id
1 'polypeptide(L)'
;MNSSSRNNGFFNTCFLFSILGIFFTVAAFCVYFSVPAEETSESKPLVSEVMDISEEGEVPTFVSYLNDVSERSFKKDSDTGLELYRNPVSKGAVEWFYIHVTGKEDVAKAILHEAEKNNIPLSLAFSLAYTESRYNVNAVNKNTNDSIDRGLFQLNSNSFPNLTESDFFDPAVSAKFGMSHLKFCLNTAGNEISALAMYNAGTNKVRANKTPQSTLNYVGKIMAYQDTIDRLFDDEVASYFETRLVSSASVAMAAKN
;
A
#
# COMPACT_ATOMS: atom_id res chain seq x y z
N MET A 1 -35.57 65.01 51.87
CA MET A 1 -34.12 64.96 52.15
C MET A 1 -33.54 63.83 51.35
N ASN A 2 -32.88 64.14 50.26
CA ASN A 2 -31.57 63.73 49.74
C ASN A 2 -31.15 62.30 50.06
N SER A 3 -30.86 61.51 49.11
CA SER A 3 -29.76 61.45 48.20
C SER A 3 -29.80 60.09 47.52
N SER A 4 -29.38 59.77 46.39
CA SER A 4 -28.29 60.17 45.56
C SER A 4 -28.31 59.19 44.34
N SER A 5 -28.60 59.77 43.22
CA SER A 5 -28.25 59.18 41.95
C SER A 5 -26.74 59.29 41.74
N ARG A 6 -26.06 58.14 41.75
CA ARG A 6 -24.73 57.95 41.09
C ARG A 6 -24.29 56.51 41.28
N ASN A 7 -24.48 55.70 40.27
CA ASN A 7 -23.61 54.59 39.98
C ASN A 7 -24.02 53.72 38.76
N ASN A 8 -24.93 54.24 37.87
CA ASN A 8 -25.32 53.47 36.69
C ASN A 8 -24.40 53.70 35.46
N GLY A 9 -23.41 54.60 35.54
CA GLY A 9 -22.51 54.85 34.39
C GLY A 9 -21.29 53.93 34.31
N PHE A 10 -20.82 53.45 35.46
CA PHE A 10 -19.61 52.61 35.49
C PHE A 10 -19.88 51.16 35.12
N PHE A 11 -21.04 50.65 35.47
CA PHE A 11 -21.44 49.28 35.12
C PHE A 11 -21.72 49.09 33.62
N ASN A 12 -22.28 50.12 32.97
CA ASN A 12 -22.59 50.02 31.52
C ASN A 12 -21.32 50.08 30.67
N THR A 13 -20.29 50.84 31.10
CA THR A 13 -19.02 50.92 30.33
C THR A 13 -18.20 49.66 30.46
N CYS A 14 -18.13 49.06 31.63
CA CYS A 14 -17.44 47.77 31.81
C CYS A 14 -18.16 46.60 31.07
N PHE A 15 -19.48 46.63 31.02
CA PHE A 15 -20.26 45.64 30.31
C PHE A 15 -20.10 45.73 28.78
N LEU A 16 -20.03 46.94 28.24
CA LEU A 16 -19.76 47.20 26.83
C LEU A 16 -18.33 46.78 26.43
N PHE A 17 -17.33 47.01 27.25
CA PHE A 17 -15.97 46.58 26.97
C PHE A 17 -15.82 45.03 27.05
N SER A 18 -16.55 44.37 27.95
CA SER A 18 -16.54 42.90 28.01
C SER A 18 -17.23 42.25 26.83
N ILE A 19 -18.33 42.84 26.32
CA ILE A 19 -19.01 42.33 25.11
C ILE A 19 -18.15 42.58 23.87
N LEU A 20 -17.49 43.75 23.72
CA LEU A 20 -16.56 43.99 22.63
C LEU A 20 -15.36 43.03 22.68
N GLY A 21 -14.83 42.78 23.86
CA GLY A 21 -13.72 41.81 24.04
C GLY A 21 -14.10 40.39 23.65
N ILE A 22 -15.33 39.97 23.98
CA ILE A 22 -15.82 38.64 23.60
C ILE A 22 -16.06 38.56 22.07
N PHE A 23 -16.57 39.64 21.45
CA PHE A 23 -16.71 39.68 19.99
C PHE A 23 -15.35 39.62 19.27
N PHE A 24 -14.34 40.28 19.77
CA PHE A 24 -12.99 40.23 19.19
C PHE A 24 -12.33 38.87 19.39
N THR A 25 -12.53 38.20 20.52
CA THR A 25 -11.98 36.86 20.76
C THR A 25 -12.74 35.81 19.95
N VAL A 26 -14.05 35.93 19.77
CA VAL A 26 -14.82 35.01 18.92
C VAL A 26 -14.50 35.22 17.43
N ALA A 27 -14.34 36.50 17.01
CA ALA A 27 -13.93 36.80 15.62
C ALA A 27 -12.50 36.31 15.33
N ALA A 28 -11.55 36.50 16.27
CA ALA A 28 -10.19 35.95 16.15
C ALA A 28 -10.18 34.44 16.17
N PHE A 29 -11.04 33.81 16.97
CA PHE A 29 -11.20 32.35 17.00
C PHE A 29 -11.81 31.82 15.69
N CYS A 30 -12.83 32.50 15.13
CA CYS A 30 -13.38 32.14 13.84
C CYS A 30 -12.40 32.35 12.68
N VAL A 31 -11.55 33.41 12.72
CA VAL A 31 -10.52 33.61 11.70
C VAL A 31 -9.38 32.60 11.85
N TYR A 32 -9.05 32.19 13.08
CA TYR A 32 -8.02 31.17 13.32
C TYR A 32 -8.47 29.76 12.88
N PHE A 33 -9.77 29.46 12.95
CA PHE A 33 -10.34 28.19 12.45
C PHE A 33 -10.85 28.27 11.00
N SER A 34 -10.86 29.46 10.39
CA SER A 34 -11.20 29.65 8.97
C SER A 34 -9.98 29.73 8.05
N VAL A 35 -8.77 29.48 8.56
CA VAL A 35 -7.68 29.04 7.69
C VAL A 35 -8.13 27.70 7.13
N PRO A 36 -8.37 27.56 5.82
CA PRO A 36 -8.59 26.26 5.26
C PRO A 36 -7.40 25.43 5.72
N ALA A 37 -7.66 24.30 6.38
CA ALA A 37 -6.64 23.30 6.49
C ALA A 37 -6.09 23.15 5.07
N GLU A 38 -4.80 23.42 4.86
CA GLU A 38 -4.13 22.92 3.70
C GLU A 38 -4.58 21.47 3.65
N GLU A 39 -5.38 21.14 2.64
CA GLU A 39 -5.57 19.77 2.25
C GLU A 39 -4.14 19.27 2.15
N THR A 40 -3.71 18.52 3.16
CA THR A 40 -2.61 17.60 2.98
C THR A 40 -3.10 16.79 1.80
N SER A 41 -2.62 17.15 0.63
CA SER A 41 -2.78 16.39 -0.58
C SER A 41 -2.27 15.00 -0.19
N GLU A 42 -3.21 14.12 0.21
CA GLU A 42 -2.94 12.70 0.18
C GLU A 42 -2.53 12.47 -1.26
N SER A 43 -1.22 12.31 -1.47
CA SER A 43 -0.70 11.99 -2.78
C SER A 43 -1.40 10.69 -3.17
N LYS A 44 -2.30 10.76 -4.15
CA LYS A 44 -2.90 9.57 -4.72
C LYS A 44 -1.77 8.59 -5.01
N PRO A 45 -1.90 7.32 -4.65
CA PRO A 45 -0.87 6.33 -4.96
C PRO A 45 -0.57 6.38 -6.46
N LEU A 46 0.70 6.49 -6.82
CA LEU A 46 1.17 6.63 -8.20
C LEU A 46 0.52 5.61 -9.15
N VAL A 47 0.31 4.39 -8.64
CA VAL A 47 -0.23 3.27 -9.41
C VAL A 47 -1.75 3.31 -9.58
N SER A 48 -2.49 4.00 -8.69
CA SER A 48 -3.95 4.12 -8.84
C SER A 48 -4.34 5.00 -10.04
N GLU A 49 -3.55 6.01 -10.38
CA GLU A 49 -3.79 6.84 -11.57
C GLU A 49 -3.55 6.07 -12.87
N VAL A 50 -2.56 5.18 -12.89
CA VAL A 50 -2.26 4.34 -14.06
C VAL A 50 -3.34 3.28 -14.28
N MET A 51 -3.99 2.79 -13.21
CA MET A 51 -5.06 1.78 -13.32
C MET A 51 -6.41 2.38 -13.74
N ASP A 52 -6.71 3.62 -13.37
CA ASP A 52 -7.95 4.29 -13.78
C ASP A 52 -7.99 4.62 -15.28
N ILE A 53 -6.82 4.69 -15.95
CA ILE A 53 -6.71 4.89 -17.41
C ILE A 53 -7.00 3.61 -18.21
N SER A 54 -6.93 2.43 -17.56
CA SER A 54 -7.05 1.13 -18.23
C SER A 54 -8.47 0.55 -18.26
N GLU A 55 -9.48 1.23 -17.73
CA GLU A 55 -10.86 0.71 -17.76
C GLU A 55 -11.53 0.78 -19.16
N GLU A 56 -10.94 1.51 -20.13
CA GLU A 56 -11.45 1.56 -21.52
C GLU A 56 -10.57 0.83 -22.57
N GLY A 57 -9.45 0.22 -22.15
CA GLY A 57 -8.62 -0.61 -23.01
C GLY A 57 -9.08 -2.07 -23.02
N GLU A 58 -9.02 -2.73 -24.18
CA GLU A 58 -9.25 -4.18 -24.29
C GLU A 58 -8.43 -4.90 -23.22
N VAL A 59 -9.12 -5.52 -22.27
CA VAL A 59 -8.49 -6.37 -21.24
C VAL A 59 -7.78 -7.50 -21.98
N PRO A 60 -6.43 -7.63 -21.89
CA PRO A 60 -5.72 -8.70 -22.54
C PRO A 60 -6.38 -10.03 -22.18
N THR A 61 -6.63 -10.88 -23.16
CA THR A 61 -7.21 -12.19 -22.88
C THR A 61 -6.29 -12.96 -21.92
N PHE A 62 -6.87 -13.70 -20.98
CA PHE A 62 -6.11 -14.49 -20.01
C PHE A 62 -4.99 -15.32 -20.66
N VAL A 63 -5.20 -15.80 -21.88
CA VAL A 63 -4.21 -16.56 -22.66
C VAL A 63 -3.04 -15.71 -23.13
N SER A 64 -3.26 -14.47 -23.59
CA SER A 64 -2.17 -13.56 -23.96
C SER A 64 -1.33 -13.16 -22.75
N TYR A 65 -1.99 -13.03 -21.61
CA TYR A 65 -1.35 -12.77 -20.33
C TYR A 65 -0.47 -13.93 -19.86
N LEU A 66 -0.97 -15.18 -19.96
CA LEU A 66 -0.21 -16.38 -19.61
C LEU A 66 1.04 -16.56 -20.46
N ASN A 67 0.98 -16.24 -21.76
CA ASN A 67 2.12 -16.37 -22.66
C ASN A 67 3.22 -15.34 -22.30
N ASP A 68 2.83 -14.09 -22.04
CA ASP A 68 3.76 -13.01 -21.70
C ASP A 68 4.42 -13.25 -20.32
N VAL A 69 3.65 -13.69 -19.33
CA VAL A 69 4.16 -14.05 -17.99
C VAL A 69 5.07 -15.28 -18.03
N SER A 70 4.74 -16.28 -18.87
CA SER A 70 5.59 -17.46 -19.04
C SER A 70 6.97 -17.09 -19.58
N GLU A 71 7.06 -16.20 -20.57
CA GLU A 71 8.33 -15.77 -21.14
C GLU A 71 9.19 -14.94 -20.15
N ARG A 72 8.56 -14.13 -19.30
CA ARG A 72 9.24 -13.32 -18.29
C ARG A 72 9.72 -14.17 -17.10
N SER A 73 8.91 -15.14 -16.66
CA SER A 73 9.23 -16.02 -15.53
C SER A 73 10.47 -16.91 -15.79
N PHE A 74 10.77 -17.23 -17.07
CA PHE A 74 11.94 -18.02 -17.44
C PHE A 74 13.25 -17.21 -17.55
N LYS A 75 13.19 -15.87 -17.48
CA LYS A 75 14.37 -15.00 -17.74
C LYS A 75 15.04 -14.41 -16.51
N LYS A 76 14.48 -14.55 -15.30
CA LYS A 76 14.99 -13.85 -14.14
C LYS A 76 15.27 -14.80 -12.96
N ASP A 77 16.52 -15.22 -12.83
CA ASP A 77 17.01 -16.00 -11.67
C ASP A 77 17.04 -15.20 -10.36
N SER A 78 16.89 -13.87 -10.42
CA SER A 78 16.89 -12.99 -9.25
C SER A 78 15.90 -11.85 -9.37
N ASP A 79 15.24 -11.49 -8.26
CA ASP A 79 14.35 -10.34 -8.17
C ASP A 79 15.14 -9.04 -7.97
N THR A 80 15.16 -8.16 -9.00
CA THR A 80 15.91 -6.90 -8.96
C THR A 80 15.45 -6.01 -7.80
N GLY A 81 14.15 -5.99 -7.49
CA GLY A 81 13.61 -5.23 -6.36
C GLY A 81 14.19 -5.68 -5.03
N LEU A 82 14.22 -7.00 -4.77
CA LEU A 82 14.82 -7.55 -3.56
C LEU A 82 16.34 -7.31 -3.50
N GLU A 83 17.04 -7.45 -4.61
CA GLU A 83 18.48 -7.18 -4.66
C GLU A 83 18.78 -5.72 -4.31
N LEU A 84 18.08 -4.77 -4.94
CA LEU A 84 18.24 -3.36 -4.65
C LEU A 84 17.81 -2.99 -3.22
N TYR A 85 16.77 -3.63 -2.69
CA TYR A 85 16.33 -3.41 -1.31
C TYR A 85 17.32 -3.91 -0.27
N ARG A 86 18.02 -5.02 -0.54
CA ARG A 86 19.06 -5.60 0.32
C ARG A 86 20.36 -4.82 0.28
N ASN A 87 20.59 -4.04 -0.77
CA ASN A 87 21.81 -3.25 -0.91
C ASN A 87 21.66 -1.92 -0.16
N PRO A 88 22.55 -1.60 0.82
CA PRO A 88 22.48 -0.38 1.61
C PRO A 88 22.48 0.92 0.79
N VAL A 89 23.09 0.91 -0.42
CA VAL A 89 23.20 2.10 -1.28
C VAL A 89 21.87 2.41 -1.97
N SER A 90 21.11 1.40 -2.37
CA SER A 90 19.85 1.54 -3.12
C SER A 90 18.60 1.39 -2.25
N LYS A 91 18.74 0.85 -1.04
CA LYS A 91 17.61 0.57 -0.14
C LYS A 91 16.67 1.77 0.04
N GLY A 92 17.24 2.96 0.28
CA GLY A 92 16.45 4.17 0.48
C GLY A 92 15.61 4.57 -0.74
N ALA A 93 16.10 4.32 -1.95
CA ALA A 93 15.35 4.57 -3.17
C ALA A 93 14.20 3.57 -3.35
N VAL A 94 14.41 2.30 -3.01
CA VAL A 94 13.35 1.28 -3.02
C VAL A 94 12.28 1.60 -1.98
N GLU A 95 12.67 1.99 -0.76
CA GLU A 95 11.72 2.43 0.27
C GLU A 95 10.92 3.64 -0.20
N TRP A 96 11.59 4.65 -0.75
CA TRP A 96 10.94 5.83 -1.30
C TRP A 96 9.89 5.47 -2.36
N PHE A 97 10.24 4.62 -3.32
CA PHE A 97 9.33 4.17 -4.37
C PHE A 97 8.06 3.54 -3.80
N TYR A 98 8.21 2.54 -2.93
CA TYR A 98 7.05 1.82 -2.38
C TYR A 98 6.23 2.64 -1.37
N ILE A 99 6.83 3.62 -0.69
CA ILE A 99 6.07 4.60 0.09
C ILE A 99 5.16 5.44 -0.83
N HIS A 100 5.66 5.83 -2.00
CA HIS A 100 4.84 6.56 -2.98
C HIS A 100 3.77 5.67 -3.63
N VAL A 101 4.07 4.41 -3.89
CA VAL A 101 3.08 3.42 -4.38
C VAL A 101 1.92 3.24 -3.40
N THR A 102 2.20 3.17 -2.10
CA THR A 102 1.17 2.94 -1.08
C THR A 102 0.54 4.22 -0.54
N GLY A 103 1.24 5.35 -0.62
CA GLY A 103 0.91 6.59 0.08
C GLY A 103 1.03 6.51 1.60
N LYS A 104 1.61 5.41 2.17
CA LYS A 104 1.65 5.13 3.60
C LYS A 104 2.97 4.46 3.99
N GLU A 105 3.78 5.18 4.75
CA GLU A 105 5.12 4.73 5.12
C GLU A 105 5.12 3.45 5.97
N ASP A 106 4.24 3.36 6.95
CA ASP A 106 4.08 2.19 7.83
C ASP A 106 3.68 0.94 7.06
N VAL A 107 2.74 1.05 6.14
CA VAL A 107 2.29 -0.03 5.25
C VAL A 107 3.41 -0.48 4.32
N ALA A 108 4.09 0.47 3.65
CA ALA A 108 5.18 0.16 2.74
C ALA A 108 6.31 -0.58 3.45
N LYS A 109 6.75 -0.06 4.61
CA LYS A 109 7.82 -0.68 5.40
C LYS A 109 7.44 -2.07 5.92
N ALA A 110 6.20 -2.27 6.35
CA ALA A 110 5.71 -3.58 6.80
C ALA A 110 5.75 -4.61 5.67
N ILE A 111 5.29 -4.24 4.46
CA ILE A 111 5.31 -5.13 3.30
C ILE A 111 6.74 -5.43 2.87
N LEU A 112 7.60 -4.41 2.73
CA LEU A 112 9.01 -4.55 2.35
C LEU A 112 9.75 -5.52 3.28
N HIS A 113 9.61 -5.31 4.59
CA HIS A 113 10.27 -6.14 5.60
C HIS A 113 9.87 -7.62 5.49
N GLU A 114 8.57 -7.91 5.41
CA GLU A 114 8.10 -9.29 5.40
C GLU A 114 8.25 -9.95 4.03
N ALA A 115 8.21 -9.20 2.93
CA ALA A 115 8.53 -9.71 1.59
C ALA A 115 10.00 -10.13 1.50
N GLU A 116 10.93 -9.28 1.96
CA GLU A 116 12.36 -9.60 2.03
C GLU A 116 12.64 -10.85 2.86
N LYS A 117 12.08 -10.91 4.06
CA LYS A 117 12.26 -12.03 5.00
C LYS A 117 11.76 -13.36 4.43
N ASN A 118 10.69 -13.35 3.64
CA ASN A 118 10.13 -14.53 3.01
C ASN A 118 10.69 -14.80 1.60
N ASN A 119 11.61 -13.97 1.11
CA ASN A 119 12.14 -14.00 -0.25
C ASN A 119 11.01 -14.04 -1.30
N ILE A 120 10.10 -13.07 -1.21
CA ILE A 120 8.97 -12.86 -2.12
C ILE A 120 9.27 -11.62 -2.95
N PRO A 121 9.10 -11.67 -4.30
CA PRO A 121 9.25 -10.49 -5.16
C PRO A 121 8.46 -9.29 -4.62
N LEU A 122 9.10 -8.12 -4.59
CA LEU A 122 8.47 -6.93 -3.99
C LEU A 122 7.20 -6.54 -4.75
N SER A 123 7.25 -6.53 -6.07
CA SER A 123 6.09 -6.21 -6.91
C SER A 123 4.92 -7.16 -6.67
N LEU A 124 5.17 -8.46 -6.49
CA LEU A 124 4.14 -9.44 -6.15
C LEU A 124 3.51 -9.16 -4.78
N ALA A 125 4.34 -8.87 -3.75
CA ALA A 125 3.87 -8.59 -2.40
C ALA A 125 2.95 -7.36 -2.36
N PHE A 126 3.34 -6.28 -3.06
CA PHE A 126 2.55 -5.05 -3.14
C PHE A 126 1.28 -5.23 -3.99
N SER A 127 1.35 -5.98 -5.08
CA SER A 127 0.20 -6.26 -5.94
C SER A 127 -0.86 -7.10 -5.23
N LEU A 128 -0.43 -8.07 -4.43
CA LEU A 128 -1.32 -8.82 -3.57
C LEU A 128 -2.02 -7.89 -2.56
N ALA A 129 -1.27 -7.09 -1.80
CA ALA A 129 -1.83 -6.18 -0.80
C ALA A 129 -2.80 -5.16 -1.42
N TYR A 130 -2.49 -4.64 -2.61
CA TYR A 130 -3.40 -3.75 -3.34
C TYR A 130 -4.70 -4.44 -3.72
N THR A 131 -4.63 -5.65 -4.26
CA THR A 131 -5.80 -6.42 -4.69
C THR A 131 -6.68 -6.82 -3.51
N GLU A 132 -6.08 -7.12 -2.34
CA GLU A 132 -6.80 -7.48 -1.12
C GLU A 132 -7.52 -6.29 -0.49
N SER A 133 -6.86 -5.15 -0.36
CA SER A 133 -7.38 -4.05 0.47
C SER A 133 -7.19 -2.65 -0.12
N ARG A 134 -6.54 -2.49 -1.27
CA ARG A 134 -6.02 -1.20 -1.77
C ARG A 134 -5.18 -0.48 -0.72
N TYR A 135 -4.32 -1.25 -0.03
CA TYR A 135 -3.49 -0.77 1.09
C TYR A 135 -4.27 -0.21 2.28
N ASN A 136 -5.56 -0.57 2.42
CA ASN A 136 -6.38 -0.15 3.56
C ASN A 136 -6.23 -1.14 4.72
N VAL A 137 -5.56 -0.70 5.79
CA VAL A 137 -5.35 -1.52 7.00
C VAL A 137 -6.65 -1.84 7.74
N ASN A 138 -7.70 -1.04 7.54
CA ASN A 138 -9.00 -1.21 8.19
C ASN A 138 -10.03 -1.92 7.30
N ALA A 139 -9.60 -2.54 6.20
CA ALA A 139 -10.51 -3.26 5.31
C ALA A 139 -11.15 -4.46 6.01
N VAL A 140 -12.46 -4.64 5.82
CA VAL A 140 -13.25 -5.74 6.38
C VAL A 140 -14.18 -6.28 5.31
N ASN A 141 -14.16 -7.59 5.11
CA ASN A 141 -15.08 -8.30 4.23
C ASN A 141 -15.74 -9.47 4.99
N LYS A 142 -17.08 -9.55 4.93
CA LYS A 142 -17.85 -10.63 5.54
C LYS A 142 -18.14 -11.69 4.50
N ASN A 143 -17.77 -12.92 4.77
CA ASN A 143 -18.00 -14.06 3.90
C ASN A 143 -19.36 -14.72 4.18
N THR A 144 -19.86 -15.47 3.22
CA THR A 144 -21.15 -16.21 3.31
C THR A 144 -21.14 -17.32 4.36
N ASN A 145 -19.97 -17.76 4.83
CA ASN A 145 -19.78 -18.78 5.88
C ASN A 145 -19.48 -18.17 7.25
N ASP A 146 -19.89 -16.93 7.49
CA ASP A 146 -19.70 -16.16 8.73
C ASP A 146 -18.24 -15.87 9.10
N SER A 147 -17.26 -16.31 8.31
CA SER A 147 -15.88 -15.84 8.49
C SER A 147 -15.71 -14.40 8.04
N ILE A 148 -14.72 -13.72 8.59
CA ILE A 148 -14.45 -12.32 8.29
C ILE A 148 -12.99 -12.21 7.85
N ASP A 149 -12.77 -11.59 6.69
CA ASP A 149 -11.44 -11.22 6.21
C ASP A 149 -11.15 -9.80 6.65
N ARG A 150 -9.96 -9.55 7.21
CA ARG A 150 -9.60 -8.25 7.80
C ARG A 150 -8.20 -7.82 7.42
N GLY A 151 -8.03 -6.50 7.43
CA GLY A 151 -6.74 -5.83 7.36
C GLY A 151 -6.11 -5.81 5.98
N LEU A 152 -4.84 -5.46 5.96
CA LEU A 152 -4.06 -5.19 4.76
C LEU A 152 -4.04 -6.36 3.77
N PHE A 153 -3.94 -7.60 4.27
CA PHE A 153 -3.88 -8.84 3.49
C PHE A 153 -5.14 -9.69 3.59
N GLN A 154 -6.27 -9.13 4.04
CA GLN A 154 -7.57 -9.79 4.17
C GLN A 154 -7.47 -11.19 4.80
N LEU A 155 -6.79 -11.23 5.95
CA LEU A 155 -6.60 -12.47 6.70
C LEU A 155 -7.94 -13.00 7.22
N ASN A 156 -8.24 -14.26 6.91
CA ASN A 156 -9.52 -14.88 7.29
C ASN A 156 -9.53 -15.29 8.77
N SER A 157 -10.57 -14.88 9.50
CA SER A 157 -10.69 -15.15 10.95
C SER A 157 -10.66 -16.63 11.32
N ASN A 158 -11.17 -17.51 10.47
CA ASN A 158 -11.14 -18.96 10.71
C ASN A 158 -9.76 -19.57 10.43
N SER A 159 -8.98 -18.96 9.53
CA SER A 159 -7.62 -19.44 9.21
C SER A 159 -6.58 -18.95 10.23
N PHE A 160 -6.87 -17.86 10.94
CA PHE A 160 -5.97 -17.25 11.93
C PHE A 160 -6.68 -17.05 13.28
N PRO A 161 -7.14 -18.14 13.94
CA PRO A 161 -7.98 -18.05 15.14
C PRO A 161 -7.27 -17.50 16.38
N ASN A 162 -5.94 -17.44 16.36
CA ASN A 162 -5.12 -16.93 17.48
C ASN A 162 -4.84 -15.42 17.39
N LEU A 163 -5.23 -14.76 16.28
CA LEU A 163 -5.10 -13.31 16.17
C LEU A 163 -6.27 -12.61 16.88
N THR A 164 -5.96 -11.59 17.65
CA THR A 164 -6.97 -10.66 18.18
C THR A 164 -7.52 -9.78 17.07
N GLU A 165 -8.66 -9.14 17.28
CA GLU A 165 -9.22 -8.25 16.28
C GLU A 165 -8.28 -7.11 15.92
N SER A 166 -7.57 -6.53 16.89
CA SER A 166 -6.57 -5.49 16.67
C SER A 166 -5.37 -5.95 15.84
N ASP A 167 -4.97 -7.22 15.98
CA ASP A 167 -3.83 -7.78 15.24
C ASP A 167 -4.09 -7.79 13.73
N PHE A 168 -5.32 -8.02 13.31
CA PHE A 168 -5.67 -8.00 11.88
C PHE A 168 -5.49 -6.62 11.23
N PHE A 169 -5.64 -5.54 12.01
CA PHE A 169 -5.55 -4.16 11.55
C PHE A 169 -4.15 -3.55 11.74
N ASP A 170 -3.25 -4.23 12.46
CA ASP A 170 -1.85 -3.84 12.52
C ASP A 170 -1.14 -4.19 11.21
N PRO A 171 -0.56 -3.21 10.49
CA PRO A 171 0.07 -3.46 9.18
C PRO A 171 1.25 -4.43 9.27
N ALA A 172 2.03 -4.42 10.36
CA ALA A 172 3.17 -5.32 10.52
C ALA A 172 2.71 -6.75 10.78
N VAL A 173 1.69 -6.93 11.62
CA VAL A 173 1.10 -8.25 11.90
C VAL A 173 0.41 -8.80 10.64
N SER A 174 -0.39 -7.98 9.97
CA SER A 174 -1.08 -8.37 8.74
C SER A 174 -0.10 -8.76 7.64
N ALA A 175 0.97 -7.98 7.42
CA ALA A 175 2.02 -8.30 6.48
C ALA A 175 2.77 -9.60 6.83
N LYS A 176 3.11 -9.80 8.11
CA LYS A 176 3.77 -11.03 8.58
C LYS A 176 2.97 -12.29 8.22
N PHE A 177 1.70 -12.31 8.54
CA PHE A 177 0.87 -13.48 8.28
C PHE A 177 0.49 -13.60 6.80
N GLY A 178 0.23 -12.50 6.10
CA GLY A 178 -0.06 -12.48 4.67
C GLY A 178 1.11 -13.02 3.85
N MET A 179 2.34 -12.53 4.11
CA MET A 179 3.54 -12.99 3.40
C MET A 179 3.89 -14.44 3.75
N SER A 180 3.74 -14.85 5.00
CA SER A 180 3.94 -16.26 5.38
C SER A 180 2.95 -17.19 4.67
N HIS A 181 1.70 -16.77 4.53
CA HIS A 181 0.68 -17.55 3.81
C HIS A 181 0.96 -17.58 2.30
N LEU A 182 1.34 -16.45 1.70
CA LEU A 182 1.75 -16.43 0.29
C LEU A 182 2.95 -17.34 0.03
N LYS A 183 3.96 -17.29 0.92
CA LYS A 183 5.13 -18.19 0.83
C LYS A 183 4.76 -19.66 0.88
N PHE A 184 3.84 -20.03 1.77
CA PHE A 184 3.29 -21.38 1.81
C PHE A 184 2.63 -21.76 0.49
N CYS A 185 1.81 -20.87 -0.09
CA CYS A 185 1.17 -21.10 -1.38
C CYS A 185 2.18 -21.25 -2.51
N LEU A 186 3.20 -20.40 -2.58
CA LEU A 186 4.28 -20.45 -3.59
C LEU A 186 5.04 -21.79 -3.51
N ASN A 187 5.44 -22.21 -2.33
CA ASN A 187 6.12 -23.47 -2.11
C ASN A 187 5.23 -24.70 -2.45
N THR A 188 3.92 -24.56 -2.27
CA THR A 188 2.96 -25.65 -2.50
C THR A 188 2.58 -25.79 -3.96
N ALA A 189 2.46 -24.68 -4.68
CA ALA A 189 1.98 -24.62 -6.05
C ALA A 189 3.08 -24.82 -7.11
N GLY A 190 4.32 -24.42 -6.81
CA GLY A 190 5.44 -24.45 -7.73
C GLY A 190 5.43 -23.35 -8.81
N ASN A 191 4.37 -22.54 -8.87
CA ASN A 191 4.28 -21.36 -9.75
C ASN A 191 3.39 -20.29 -9.11
N GLU A 192 3.57 -19.05 -9.55
CA GLU A 192 2.93 -17.88 -9.00
C GLU A 192 1.41 -17.85 -9.21
N ILE A 193 0.95 -18.17 -10.42
CA ILE A 193 -0.48 -18.17 -10.77
C ILE A 193 -1.26 -19.12 -9.88
N SER A 194 -0.79 -20.35 -9.76
CA SER A 194 -1.43 -21.35 -8.89
C SER A 194 -1.33 -21.00 -7.42
N ALA A 195 -0.24 -20.35 -6.99
CA ALA A 195 -0.06 -19.87 -5.63
C ALA A 195 -1.08 -18.78 -5.27
N LEU A 196 -1.26 -17.79 -6.14
CA LEU A 196 -2.27 -16.74 -5.98
C LEU A 196 -3.70 -17.31 -5.97
N ALA A 197 -3.97 -18.29 -6.84
CA ALA A 197 -5.24 -18.99 -6.82
C ALA A 197 -5.47 -19.75 -5.50
N MET A 198 -4.42 -20.40 -4.96
CA MET A 198 -4.47 -21.06 -3.65
C MET A 198 -4.67 -20.08 -2.50
N TYR A 199 -4.03 -18.91 -2.56
CA TYR A 199 -4.21 -17.85 -1.57
C TYR A 199 -5.67 -17.44 -1.47
N ASN A 200 -6.32 -17.17 -2.61
CA ASN A 200 -7.71 -16.69 -2.66
C ASN A 200 -8.75 -17.82 -2.46
N ALA A 201 -8.65 -18.92 -3.16
CA ALA A 201 -9.67 -19.97 -3.16
C ALA A 201 -9.41 -21.12 -2.17
N GLY A 202 -8.19 -21.19 -1.64
CA GLY A 202 -7.72 -22.29 -0.82
C GLY A 202 -7.12 -23.44 -1.61
N THR A 203 -6.06 -24.04 -1.07
CA THR A 203 -5.25 -25.09 -1.69
C THR A 203 -6.07 -26.28 -2.18
N ASN A 204 -7.07 -26.72 -1.40
CA ASN A 204 -7.88 -27.90 -1.73
C ASN A 204 -8.74 -27.69 -2.99
N LYS A 205 -9.31 -26.50 -3.19
CA LYS A 205 -10.11 -26.19 -4.39
C LYS A 205 -9.24 -26.17 -5.64
N VAL A 206 -8.06 -25.55 -5.56
CA VAL A 206 -7.13 -25.48 -6.70
C VAL A 206 -6.63 -26.86 -7.09
N ARG A 207 -6.18 -27.68 -6.11
CA ARG A 207 -5.74 -29.06 -6.36
C ARG A 207 -6.84 -29.98 -6.91
N ALA A 208 -8.09 -29.74 -6.57
CA ALA A 208 -9.23 -30.48 -7.07
C ALA A 208 -9.72 -29.99 -8.45
N ASN A 209 -9.02 -29.07 -9.12
CA ASN A 209 -9.44 -28.41 -10.36
C ASN A 209 -10.83 -27.74 -10.27
N LYS A 210 -11.14 -27.18 -9.10
CA LYS A 210 -12.41 -26.49 -8.80
C LYS A 210 -12.19 -24.98 -8.55
N THR A 211 -11.22 -24.39 -9.24
CA THR A 211 -10.92 -22.96 -9.11
C THR A 211 -12.07 -22.13 -9.68
N PRO A 212 -12.71 -21.25 -8.88
CA PRO A 212 -13.79 -20.40 -9.38
C PRO A 212 -13.30 -19.38 -10.42
N GLN A 213 -14.18 -18.95 -11.32
CA GLN A 213 -13.88 -17.87 -12.28
C GLN A 213 -13.49 -16.56 -11.59
N SER A 214 -14.11 -16.24 -10.44
CA SER A 214 -13.74 -15.06 -9.63
C SER A 214 -12.29 -15.10 -9.15
N THR A 215 -11.76 -16.29 -8.83
CA THR A 215 -10.37 -16.48 -8.47
C THR A 215 -9.43 -16.27 -9.66
N LEU A 216 -9.81 -16.71 -10.85
CA LEU A 216 -9.03 -16.45 -12.06
C LEU A 216 -8.97 -14.94 -12.37
N ASN A 217 -10.10 -14.25 -12.23
CA ASN A 217 -10.14 -12.78 -12.36
C ASN A 217 -9.28 -12.08 -11.30
N TYR A 218 -9.26 -12.59 -10.06
CA TYR A 218 -8.41 -12.08 -8.98
C TYR A 218 -6.93 -12.24 -9.33
N VAL A 219 -6.51 -13.40 -9.82
CA VAL A 219 -5.12 -13.63 -10.26
C VAL A 219 -4.76 -12.66 -11.39
N GLY A 220 -5.63 -12.50 -12.39
CA GLY A 220 -5.41 -11.58 -13.49
C GLY A 220 -5.20 -10.13 -13.04
N LYS A 221 -5.97 -9.67 -12.04
CA LYS A 221 -5.79 -8.31 -11.45
C LYS A 221 -4.42 -8.15 -10.78
N ILE A 222 -3.99 -9.15 -10.02
CA ILE A 222 -2.67 -9.10 -9.36
C ILE A 222 -1.56 -9.04 -10.39
N MET A 223 -1.61 -9.90 -11.41
CA MET A 223 -0.59 -9.94 -12.46
C MET A 223 -0.51 -8.62 -13.24
N ALA A 224 -1.66 -8.03 -13.58
CA ALA A 224 -1.71 -6.73 -14.27
C ALA A 224 -1.11 -5.59 -13.44
N TYR A 225 -1.42 -5.58 -12.14
CA TYR A 225 -0.88 -4.57 -11.24
C TYR A 225 0.62 -4.78 -11.00
N GLN A 226 1.07 -6.03 -10.88
CA GLN A 226 2.47 -6.39 -10.76
C GLN A 226 3.29 -5.92 -11.97
N ASP A 227 2.81 -6.18 -13.19
CA ASP A 227 3.46 -5.69 -14.41
C ASP A 227 3.56 -4.15 -14.43
N THR A 228 2.55 -3.47 -13.92
CA THR A 228 2.57 -2.00 -13.81
C THR A 228 3.63 -1.53 -12.80
N ILE A 229 3.69 -2.17 -11.62
CA ILE A 229 4.71 -1.86 -10.61
C ILE A 229 6.12 -2.15 -11.15
N ASP A 230 6.32 -3.29 -11.79
CA ASP A 230 7.63 -3.69 -12.34
C ASP A 230 8.13 -2.65 -13.34
N ARG A 231 7.27 -2.19 -14.27
CA ARG A 231 7.65 -1.15 -15.25
C ARG A 231 8.00 0.17 -14.57
N LEU A 232 7.16 0.64 -13.65
CA LEU A 232 7.42 1.88 -12.91
C LEU A 232 8.70 1.78 -12.08
N PHE A 233 8.94 0.64 -11.45
CA PHE A 233 10.15 0.41 -10.67
C PHE A 233 11.40 0.38 -11.53
N ASP A 234 11.34 -0.25 -12.69
CA ASP A 234 12.44 -0.29 -13.65
C ASP A 234 12.76 1.13 -14.17
N ASP A 235 11.76 1.93 -14.49
CA ASP A 235 11.92 3.30 -14.96
C ASP A 235 12.46 4.25 -13.87
N GLU A 236 11.90 4.21 -12.67
CA GLU A 236 12.16 5.19 -11.61
C GLU A 236 13.38 4.82 -10.73
N VAL A 237 13.67 3.52 -10.56
CA VAL A 237 14.68 3.04 -9.62
C VAL A 237 15.76 2.22 -10.30
N ALA A 238 15.42 1.11 -10.96
CA ALA A 238 16.41 0.14 -11.43
C ALA A 238 17.34 0.72 -12.47
N SER A 239 16.82 1.43 -13.47
CA SER A 239 17.60 2.09 -14.53
C SER A 239 18.67 3.05 -14.00
N TYR A 240 18.38 3.75 -12.92
CA TYR A 240 19.33 4.67 -12.29
C TYR A 240 20.55 3.94 -11.69
N PHE A 241 20.33 2.79 -11.05
CA PHE A 241 21.42 2.00 -10.45
C PHE A 241 22.18 1.18 -11.48
N GLU A 242 21.51 0.63 -12.50
CA GLU A 242 22.16 -0.09 -13.61
C GLU A 242 23.13 0.82 -14.37
N THR A 243 22.73 2.03 -14.71
CA THR A 243 23.57 3.01 -15.41
C THR A 243 24.83 3.36 -14.61
N ARG A 244 24.73 3.48 -13.28
CA ARG A 244 25.86 3.78 -12.43
C ARG A 244 26.81 2.61 -12.23
N LEU A 245 26.30 1.39 -12.15
CA LEU A 245 27.13 0.19 -12.06
C LEU A 245 27.98 0.00 -13.34
N VAL A 246 27.39 0.21 -14.50
CA VAL A 246 28.11 0.14 -15.79
C VAL A 246 29.17 1.26 -15.89
N SER A 247 28.85 2.48 -15.47
CA SER A 247 29.81 3.58 -15.50
C SER A 247 30.97 3.38 -14.53
N SER A 248 30.71 2.87 -13.33
CA SER A 248 31.77 2.59 -12.34
C SER A 248 32.67 1.42 -12.75
N ALA A 249 32.11 0.40 -13.38
CA ALA A 249 32.89 -0.73 -13.92
C ALA A 249 33.79 -0.29 -15.09
N SER A 250 33.31 0.57 -15.99
CA SER A 250 34.10 1.10 -17.10
C SER A 250 35.26 2.00 -16.63
N VAL A 251 35.03 2.83 -15.60
CA VAL A 251 36.08 3.66 -14.99
C VAL A 251 37.13 2.79 -14.28
N ALA A 252 36.70 1.75 -13.58
CA ALA A 252 37.62 0.81 -12.91
C ALA A 252 38.48 -0.01 -13.88
N MET A 253 37.93 -0.35 -15.07
CA MET A 253 38.69 -0.98 -16.15
C MET A 253 39.71 -0.02 -16.80
N ALA A 254 39.33 1.24 -17.01
CA ALA A 254 40.21 2.26 -17.59
C ALA A 254 41.40 2.63 -16.65
N ALA A 255 41.19 2.53 -15.34
CA ALA A 255 42.24 2.80 -14.35
C ALA A 255 43.25 1.64 -14.16
N LYS A 256 43.03 0.46 -14.75
CA LYS A 256 43.93 -0.71 -14.70
C LYS A 256 44.81 -0.88 -15.94
N ASN A 257 44.60 -0.05 -16.96
CA ASN A 257 45.42 0.03 -18.17
C ASN A 257 46.29 1.27 -18.14
#